data_3116eb8cff3919e922d052986fc1c9bd
#
_entry.id   3116eb8cff3919e922d052986fc1c9bd
#
_cell.length_a   1.000
_cell.length_b   1.000
_cell.length_c   1.000
_cell.angle_alpha   90.00
_cell.angle_beta   90.00
_cell.angle_gamma   90.00
#
_symmetry.space_group_name_H-M   'P 1'
#
loop_
_entity.id
_entity.type
_entity.pdbx_description
1 polymer ?
#
loop_
_entity_poly.entity_id
_entity_poly.type
_entity_poly.pdbx_seq_one_letter_code
_entity_poly.pdbx_strand_id
1 'polypeptide(L)'
;MISAALDIQGERAQQSIGEASTVSIPGSRSINVPSSKTLTPVASQNPNKKKVLFVTSEIADLVKTGGLGDVSAALPRAMAHLHDVRVLIPGYPQVMHSENPIHIIGELGGHAALPPCKIGRMDMPDGLVIYVLICPELYEREGSPYGANNGRDWPDNHIRFARLGLAAADIAANLAQIHWCPDLVHAHDWPAGLAPAYMHWRGQRTPTLFTIHNLAYQGVTSLGSCPELGIPNHALQQEGMEFYGKMSFLKA
;
A
#
# COMPACT_ATOMS: atom_id res chain seq x y z
N MET A 1 -19.25 -18.94 -35.96
CA MET A 1 -19.05 -18.36 -37.28
C MET A 1 -18.80 -16.87 -37.03
N ILE A 2 -17.69 -16.34 -37.19
CA ILE A 2 -16.75 -15.95 -38.17
C ILE A 2 -15.44 -15.57 -37.44
N SER A 3 -14.35 -16.21 -37.83
CA SER A 3 -12.96 -15.89 -37.49
C SER A 3 -12.47 -14.78 -38.43
N ALA A 4 -11.71 -13.83 -37.92
CA ALA A 4 -10.86 -12.96 -38.75
C ALA A 4 -9.50 -12.81 -38.05
N ALA A 5 -8.51 -13.52 -38.57
CA ALA A 5 -7.10 -13.33 -38.29
C ALA A 5 -6.59 -12.11 -39.09
N LEU A 6 -5.75 -11.32 -38.49
CA LEU A 6 -4.96 -10.27 -39.14
C LEU A 6 -3.48 -10.55 -38.90
N ASP A 7 -2.83 -11.07 -39.96
CA ASP A 7 -1.38 -11.11 -40.11
C ASP A 7 -0.83 -9.69 -40.34
N ILE A 8 0.19 -9.31 -39.60
CA ILE A 8 1.07 -8.18 -39.96
C ILE A 8 2.51 -8.68 -39.95
N GLN A 9 3.04 -8.84 -41.17
CA GLN A 9 4.45 -9.12 -41.42
C GLN A 9 5.30 -7.88 -41.13
N GLY A 10 6.45 -8.10 -40.42
CA GLY A 10 7.44 -7.08 -40.13
C GLY A 10 8.44 -6.91 -41.28
N GLU A 11 8.76 -5.67 -41.61
CA GLU A 11 9.93 -5.30 -42.38
C GLU A 11 11.12 -4.99 -41.53
N ARG A 12 12.24 -5.69 -41.79
CA ARG A 12 13.56 -5.42 -41.25
C ARG A 12 14.24 -4.32 -42.07
N ALA A 13 14.57 -3.21 -41.40
CA ALA A 13 15.54 -2.26 -41.97
C ALA A 13 16.93 -2.55 -41.34
N GLN A 14 17.85 -3.04 -42.21
CA GLN A 14 19.29 -3.06 -41.93
C GLN A 14 19.86 -1.68 -42.27
N GLN A 15 20.54 -1.05 -41.30
CA GLN A 15 21.42 0.08 -41.56
C GLN A 15 22.87 -0.29 -41.28
N SER A 16 23.69 0.00 -42.29
CA SER A 16 25.09 -0.27 -42.45
C SER A 16 25.98 0.55 -41.51
N ILE A 17 27.03 -0.11 -41.01
CA ILE A 17 28.12 0.46 -40.24
C ILE A 17 29.03 1.26 -41.17
N GLY A 18 29.19 2.55 -40.88
CA GLY A 18 30.17 3.42 -41.55
C GLY A 18 31.50 3.39 -40.81
N GLU A 19 32.58 3.13 -41.56
CA GLU A 19 33.96 3.11 -41.09
C GLU A 19 34.44 4.48 -40.64
N ALA A 20 35.09 4.54 -39.48
CA ALA A 20 35.74 5.76 -38.99
C ALA A 20 37.18 5.81 -39.49
N SER A 21 37.51 6.86 -40.26
CA SER A 21 38.86 7.18 -40.71
C SER A 21 39.67 7.83 -39.59
N THR A 22 40.83 7.24 -39.26
CA THR A 22 41.80 7.80 -38.34
C THR A 22 42.72 8.80 -39.04
N VAL A 23 42.73 10.04 -38.56
CA VAL A 23 43.74 11.05 -38.91
C VAL A 23 44.71 11.22 -37.73
N SER A 24 45.99 10.89 -37.95
CA SER A 24 47.08 11.07 -36.98
C SER A 24 47.70 12.45 -37.08
N ILE A 25 47.75 13.18 -35.98
CA ILE A 25 48.52 14.42 -35.80
C ILE A 25 49.57 14.17 -34.72
N PRO A 26 50.89 14.43 -34.94
CA PRO A 26 51.91 14.19 -33.92
C PRO A 26 52.06 15.46 -33.03
N GLY A 27 52.12 15.23 -31.74
CA GLY A 27 52.63 16.15 -30.73
C GLY A 27 51.61 16.91 -29.91
N SER A 28 51.05 16.28 -28.87
CA SER A 28 50.54 17.02 -27.70
C SER A 28 50.66 16.17 -26.44
N ARG A 29 51.10 16.78 -25.36
CA ARG A 29 51.30 16.21 -24.04
C ARG A 29 49.98 15.67 -23.47
N SER A 30 50.04 14.48 -22.92
CA SER A 30 48.90 13.85 -22.21
C SER A 30 48.52 14.64 -20.98
N ILE A 31 47.35 15.28 -21.00
CA ILE A 31 46.71 15.84 -19.81
C ILE A 31 45.81 14.73 -19.27
N ASN A 32 46.14 14.24 -18.05
CA ASN A 32 45.27 13.34 -17.31
C ASN A 32 44.02 14.11 -16.90
N VAL A 33 42.90 13.88 -17.58
CA VAL A 33 41.56 14.31 -17.17
C VAL A 33 41.04 13.27 -16.18
N PRO A 34 40.67 13.64 -14.94
CA PRO A 34 40.10 12.68 -14.01
C PRO A 34 38.77 12.16 -14.56
N SER A 35 38.65 10.84 -14.55
CA SER A 35 37.46 10.09 -14.98
C SER A 35 36.19 10.72 -14.40
N SER A 36 35.33 11.22 -15.29
CA SER A 36 34.00 11.73 -14.92
C SER A 36 33.22 10.63 -14.23
N LYS A 37 32.89 10.81 -12.95
CA LYS A 37 31.92 9.99 -12.25
C LYS A 37 30.64 9.99 -13.09
N THR A 38 30.27 8.82 -13.58
CA THR A 38 29.00 8.57 -14.26
C THR A 38 27.90 8.98 -13.29
N LEU A 39 27.28 10.12 -13.52
CA LEU A 39 26.06 10.52 -12.83
C LEU A 39 24.99 9.52 -13.28
N THR A 40 24.61 8.63 -12.40
CA THR A 40 23.39 7.83 -12.55
C THR A 40 22.25 8.78 -12.90
N PRO A 41 21.44 8.51 -13.95
CA PRO A 41 20.32 9.37 -14.28
C PRO A 41 19.38 9.37 -13.06
N VAL A 42 19.21 10.53 -12.43
CA VAL A 42 18.08 10.77 -11.54
C VAL A 42 16.86 10.55 -12.41
N ALA A 43 16.11 9.45 -12.15
CA ALA A 43 14.88 9.16 -12.85
C ALA A 43 14.04 10.44 -12.82
N SER A 44 13.74 10.99 -13.98
CA SER A 44 12.91 12.20 -14.12
C SER A 44 11.57 11.91 -13.48
N GLN A 45 11.34 12.44 -12.29
CA GLN A 45 10.04 12.31 -11.63
C GLN A 45 9.04 13.03 -12.54
N ASN A 46 8.14 12.26 -13.14
CA ASN A 46 7.03 12.84 -13.90
C ASN A 46 6.21 13.69 -12.89
N PRO A 47 6.15 15.04 -13.05
CA PRO A 47 5.50 15.92 -12.08
C PRO A 47 3.99 15.65 -11.93
N ASN A 48 3.41 14.84 -12.82
CA ASN A 48 2.00 14.46 -12.80
C ASN A 48 1.71 13.13 -12.06
N LYS A 49 2.75 12.42 -11.57
CA LYS A 49 2.53 11.20 -10.80
C LYS A 49 1.96 11.53 -9.42
N LYS A 50 0.71 11.11 -9.18
CA LYS A 50 0.10 11.17 -7.85
C LYS A 50 0.64 10.07 -6.96
N LYS A 51 0.77 10.35 -5.66
CA LYS A 51 1.14 9.39 -4.63
C LYS A 51 -0.13 8.75 -4.10
N VAL A 52 -0.25 7.43 -4.21
CA VAL A 52 -1.43 6.68 -3.77
C VAL A 52 -1.04 5.70 -2.67
N LEU A 53 -1.65 5.83 -1.50
CA LEU A 53 -1.59 4.82 -0.45
C LEU A 53 -2.72 3.82 -0.64
N PHE A 54 -2.39 2.61 -1.04
CA PHE A 54 -3.33 1.50 -1.22
C PHE A 54 -3.40 0.70 0.09
N VAL A 55 -4.53 0.73 0.79
CA VAL A 55 -4.69 0.12 2.12
C VAL A 55 -5.48 -1.16 2.02
N THR A 56 -4.89 -2.28 2.43
CA THR A 56 -5.49 -3.61 2.30
C THR A 56 -5.10 -4.55 3.44
N SER A 57 -5.89 -5.59 3.67
CA SER A 57 -5.57 -6.68 4.59
C SER A 57 -4.90 -7.88 3.94
N GLU A 58 -4.88 -7.95 2.61
CA GLU A 58 -4.34 -9.07 1.84
C GLU A 58 -3.58 -8.59 0.60
N ILE A 59 -2.57 -9.33 0.20
CA ILE A 59 -1.91 -9.26 -1.11
C ILE A 59 -1.43 -10.67 -1.48
N ALA A 60 -1.79 -11.15 -2.67
CA ALA A 60 -1.60 -12.56 -3.04
C ALA A 60 -0.14 -13.02 -3.02
N ASP A 61 0.80 -12.10 -3.21
CA ASP A 61 2.24 -12.39 -3.15
C ASP A 61 2.72 -12.81 -1.74
N LEU A 62 2.01 -12.41 -0.67
CA LEU A 62 2.45 -12.59 0.71
C LEU A 62 1.41 -13.34 1.54
N VAL A 63 0.17 -12.90 1.51
CA VAL A 63 -0.93 -13.50 2.26
C VAL A 63 -2.23 -13.35 1.49
N LYS A 64 -2.96 -14.45 1.33
CA LYS A 64 -4.22 -14.49 0.57
C LYS A 64 -5.24 -15.39 1.27
N THR A 65 -6.47 -14.88 1.38
CA THR A 65 -7.62 -15.63 1.86
C THR A 65 -8.72 -15.68 0.78
N GLY A 66 -8.86 -14.60 0.01
CA GLY A 66 -9.91 -14.49 -1.00
C GLY A 66 -9.50 -13.65 -2.22
N GLY A 67 -10.52 -13.20 -2.97
CA GLY A 67 -10.31 -12.39 -4.18
C GLY A 67 -9.71 -11.01 -3.93
N LEU A 68 -9.82 -10.48 -2.70
CA LEU A 68 -9.17 -9.24 -2.31
C LEU A 68 -7.65 -9.33 -2.50
N GLY A 69 -7.04 -10.46 -2.13
CA GLY A 69 -5.61 -10.69 -2.33
C GLY A 69 -5.19 -10.57 -3.79
N ASP A 70 -5.96 -11.11 -4.74
CA ASP A 70 -5.67 -11.03 -6.17
C ASP A 70 -5.74 -9.59 -6.70
N VAL A 71 -6.79 -8.86 -6.32
CA VAL A 71 -6.94 -7.45 -6.71
C VAL A 71 -5.81 -6.61 -6.10
N SER A 72 -5.47 -6.83 -4.85
CA SER A 72 -4.39 -6.11 -4.16
C SER A 72 -3.00 -6.42 -4.71
N ALA A 73 -2.82 -7.57 -5.36
CA ALA A 73 -1.59 -7.88 -6.09
C ALA A 73 -1.55 -7.19 -7.48
N ALA A 74 -2.67 -7.18 -8.20
CA ALA A 74 -2.71 -6.73 -9.59
C ALA A 74 -2.91 -5.21 -9.75
N LEU A 75 -3.87 -4.62 -9.01
CA LEU A 75 -4.27 -3.23 -9.19
C LEU A 75 -3.17 -2.22 -8.84
N PRO A 76 -2.42 -2.34 -7.73
CA PRO A 76 -1.31 -1.42 -7.44
C PRO A 76 -0.24 -1.44 -8.53
N ARG A 77 0.06 -2.60 -9.11
CA ARG A 77 1.03 -2.75 -10.22
C ARG A 77 0.54 -2.06 -11.48
N ALA A 78 -0.72 -2.25 -11.83
CA ALA A 78 -1.33 -1.55 -12.97
C ALA A 78 -1.31 -0.03 -12.78
N MET A 79 -1.60 0.45 -11.58
CA MET A 79 -1.58 1.88 -11.24
C MET A 79 -0.15 2.45 -11.19
N ALA A 80 0.86 1.65 -10.85
CA ALA A 80 2.26 2.09 -10.72
C ALA A 80 2.86 2.60 -12.03
N HIS A 81 2.30 2.22 -13.18
CA HIS A 81 2.67 2.80 -14.47
C HIS A 81 2.34 4.29 -14.56
N LEU A 82 1.29 4.74 -13.86
CA LEU A 82 0.77 6.11 -13.91
C LEU A 82 1.09 6.90 -12.64
N HIS A 83 1.23 6.25 -11.50
CA HIS A 83 1.29 6.85 -10.17
C HIS A 83 2.42 6.27 -9.30
N ASP A 84 2.81 6.95 -8.19
CA ASP A 84 3.66 6.38 -7.13
C ASP A 84 2.72 5.67 -6.14
N VAL A 85 2.53 4.36 -6.32
CA VAL A 85 1.63 3.56 -5.51
C VAL A 85 2.42 2.79 -4.46
N ARG A 86 1.98 2.88 -3.19
CA ARG A 86 2.52 2.10 -2.09
C ARG A 86 1.40 1.39 -1.37
N VAL A 87 1.60 0.11 -1.09
CA VAL A 87 0.61 -0.73 -0.41
C VAL A 87 0.88 -0.70 1.09
N LEU A 88 -0.15 -0.48 1.91
CA LEU A 88 -0.09 -0.65 3.37
C LEU A 88 -0.81 -1.93 3.75
N ILE A 89 -0.10 -2.83 4.43
CA ILE A 89 -0.60 -4.14 4.87
C ILE A 89 -0.14 -4.45 6.30
N PRO A 90 -0.94 -5.17 7.13
CA PRO A 90 -0.48 -5.64 8.43
C PRO A 90 0.68 -6.63 8.35
N GLY A 91 1.57 -6.57 9.33
CA GLY A 91 2.73 -7.46 9.47
C GLY A 91 2.35 -8.83 10.03
N TYR A 92 1.56 -9.61 9.28
CA TYR A 92 1.27 -10.99 9.61
C TYR A 92 2.53 -11.86 9.51
N PRO A 93 2.60 -13.04 10.14
CA PRO A 93 3.76 -13.94 10.05
C PRO A 93 4.21 -14.19 8.61
N GLN A 94 3.26 -14.41 7.67
CA GLN A 94 3.54 -14.63 6.26
C GLN A 94 4.22 -13.43 5.59
N VAL A 95 3.87 -12.22 6.01
CA VAL A 95 4.48 -10.97 5.51
C VAL A 95 5.87 -10.78 6.13
N MET A 96 5.97 -10.99 7.46
CA MET A 96 7.21 -10.78 8.21
C MET A 96 8.32 -11.79 7.87
N HIS A 97 7.93 -13.02 7.48
CA HIS A 97 8.87 -14.10 7.12
C HIS A 97 9.04 -14.25 5.60
N SER A 98 8.60 -13.27 4.80
CA SER A 98 8.87 -13.28 3.36
C SER A 98 10.38 -13.16 3.06
N GLU A 99 10.78 -13.59 1.87
CA GLU A 99 12.19 -13.51 1.43
C GLU A 99 12.66 -12.05 1.22
N ASN A 100 11.72 -11.12 1.08
CA ASN A 100 12.04 -9.71 0.84
C ASN A 100 12.37 -9.01 2.17
N PRO A 101 13.51 -8.30 2.27
CA PRO A 101 13.90 -7.62 3.50
C PRO A 101 12.96 -6.49 3.86
N ILE A 102 12.67 -6.34 5.15
CA ILE A 102 11.85 -5.25 5.70
C ILE A 102 12.76 -4.29 6.46
N HIS A 103 12.78 -3.03 6.03
CA HIS A 103 13.53 -1.95 6.71
C HIS A 103 12.56 -1.06 7.48
N ILE A 104 12.76 -0.88 8.78
CA ILE A 104 11.95 0.04 9.58
C ILE A 104 12.27 1.46 9.14
N ILE A 105 11.23 2.21 8.76
CA ILE A 105 11.34 3.57 8.21
C ILE A 105 10.60 4.63 9.03
N GLY A 106 9.77 4.22 9.99
CA GLY A 106 9.02 5.15 10.83
C GLY A 106 8.31 4.44 11.99
N GLU A 107 7.79 5.26 12.90
CA GLU A 107 7.03 4.80 14.07
C GLU A 107 5.75 5.62 14.19
N LEU A 108 4.70 4.99 14.70
CA LEU A 108 3.40 5.61 14.94
C LEU A 108 3.00 5.42 16.41
N GLY A 109 2.54 6.48 17.04
CA GLY A 109 2.03 6.44 18.40
C GLY A 109 0.76 5.61 18.55
N GLY A 110 0.43 5.25 19.78
CA GLY A 110 -0.86 4.65 20.12
C GLY A 110 -1.98 5.71 20.20
N HIS A 111 -3.23 5.25 20.12
CA HIS A 111 -4.42 6.08 20.29
C HIS A 111 -5.55 5.25 20.90
N ALA A 112 -6.14 5.71 22.01
CA ALA A 112 -7.10 4.93 22.79
C ALA A 112 -6.53 3.54 23.15
N ALA A 113 -7.20 2.44 22.83
CA ALA A 113 -6.65 1.10 23.01
C ALA A 113 -5.84 0.59 21.80
N LEU A 114 -5.68 1.41 20.76
CA LEU A 114 -4.86 1.04 19.61
C LEU A 114 -3.39 1.23 19.94
N PRO A 115 -2.55 0.17 19.93
CA PRO A 115 -1.17 0.25 20.37
C PRO A 115 -0.27 1.04 19.41
N PRO A 116 0.91 1.50 19.86
CA PRO A 116 1.93 2.04 18.99
C PRO A 116 2.42 0.95 18.01
N CYS A 117 2.94 1.36 16.87
CA CYS A 117 3.46 0.42 15.86
C CYS A 117 4.61 1.03 15.08
N LYS A 118 5.30 0.18 14.31
CA LYS A 118 6.34 0.61 13.38
C LYS A 118 5.86 0.46 11.95
N ILE A 119 6.44 1.25 11.05
CA ILE A 119 6.26 1.11 9.62
C ILE A 119 7.54 0.53 9.05
N GLY A 120 7.43 -0.67 8.48
CA GLY A 120 8.47 -1.28 7.68
C GLY A 120 8.27 -0.95 6.20
N ARG A 121 9.36 -0.89 5.45
CA ARG A 121 9.36 -0.82 3.98
C ARG A 121 9.92 -2.12 3.43
N MET A 122 9.20 -2.73 2.52
CA MET A 122 9.60 -3.87 1.70
C MET A 122 9.54 -3.45 0.25
N ASP A 123 10.63 -3.64 -0.49
CA ASP A 123 10.66 -3.39 -1.93
C ASP A 123 10.54 -4.75 -2.65
N MET A 124 9.48 -4.93 -3.43
CA MET A 124 9.25 -6.15 -4.20
C MET A 124 10.17 -6.20 -5.43
N PRO A 125 10.52 -7.39 -5.94
CA PRO A 125 11.42 -7.53 -7.11
C PRO A 125 10.95 -6.79 -8.36
N ASP A 126 9.67 -6.56 -8.51
CA ASP A 126 9.05 -5.82 -9.62
C ASP A 126 8.96 -4.30 -9.37
N GLY A 127 9.48 -3.82 -8.25
CA GLY A 127 9.51 -2.41 -7.86
C GLY A 127 8.29 -1.91 -7.11
N LEU A 128 7.28 -2.77 -6.82
CA LEU A 128 6.18 -2.38 -5.94
C LEU A 128 6.70 -2.16 -4.52
N VAL A 129 6.36 -1.01 -3.92
CA VAL A 129 6.71 -0.69 -2.53
C VAL A 129 5.57 -1.10 -1.60
N ILE A 130 5.89 -1.91 -0.60
CA ILE A 130 4.95 -2.32 0.45
C ILE A 130 5.36 -1.69 1.78
N TYR A 131 4.44 -1.02 2.42
CA TYR A 131 4.53 -0.60 3.81
C TYR A 131 3.91 -1.66 4.70
N VAL A 132 4.69 -2.17 5.62
CA VAL A 132 4.29 -3.21 6.57
C VAL A 132 3.99 -2.56 7.92
N LEU A 133 2.75 -2.70 8.39
CA LEU A 133 2.34 -2.24 9.72
C LEU A 133 2.79 -3.27 10.76
N ILE A 134 3.92 -3.01 11.41
CA ILE A 134 4.54 -3.91 12.37
C ILE A 134 4.00 -3.63 13.77
N CYS A 135 3.15 -4.52 14.24
CA CYS A 135 2.55 -4.51 15.57
C CYS A 135 2.37 -5.96 16.04
N PRO A 136 3.41 -6.59 16.65
CA PRO A 136 3.43 -8.01 16.96
C PRO A 136 2.23 -8.44 17.81
N GLU A 137 1.86 -7.65 18.82
CA GLU A 137 0.74 -7.94 19.71
C GLU A 137 -0.61 -8.09 18.98
N LEU A 138 -0.78 -7.45 17.81
CA LEU A 138 -1.99 -7.53 17.00
C LEU A 138 -1.89 -8.56 15.87
N TYR A 139 -0.71 -8.71 15.26
CA TYR A 139 -0.61 -9.43 14.00
C TYR A 139 0.27 -10.67 14.03
N GLU A 140 1.18 -10.83 15.01
CA GLU A 140 2.06 -12.00 15.10
C GLU A 140 1.32 -13.20 15.71
N ARG A 141 0.44 -13.80 14.91
CA ARG A 141 -0.41 -14.93 15.28
C ARG A 141 -0.50 -15.91 14.14
N GLU A 142 -0.48 -17.21 14.45
CA GLU A 142 -0.68 -18.26 13.46
C GLU A 142 -2.15 -18.38 13.07
N GLY A 143 -2.42 -18.33 11.77
CA GLY A 143 -3.75 -18.38 11.21
C GLY A 143 -3.90 -17.51 9.96
N SER A 144 -5.15 -17.20 9.64
CA SER A 144 -5.48 -16.27 8.57
C SER A 144 -5.44 -14.80 9.06
N PRO A 145 -5.44 -13.82 8.14
CA PRO A 145 -5.67 -12.42 8.51
C PRO A 145 -6.88 -12.19 9.42
N TYR A 146 -7.90 -13.02 9.33
CA TYR A 146 -9.20 -12.83 10.00
C TYR A 146 -9.46 -13.74 11.17
N GLY A 147 -8.81 -14.88 11.26
CA GLY A 147 -9.13 -15.89 12.27
C GLY A 147 -8.05 -16.93 12.49
N ALA A 148 -8.22 -17.67 13.59
CA ALA A 148 -7.35 -18.76 14.00
C ALA A 148 -7.56 -20.01 13.12
N ASN A 149 -6.61 -20.97 13.23
CA ASN A 149 -6.66 -22.24 12.49
C ASN A 149 -7.87 -23.12 12.82
N ASN A 150 -8.60 -22.82 13.89
CA ASN A 150 -9.82 -23.52 14.29
C ASN A 150 -11.10 -22.97 13.61
N GLY A 151 -10.94 -22.03 12.65
CA GLY A 151 -12.03 -21.40 11.91
C GLY A 151 -12.81 -20.32 12.67
N ARG A 152 -12.36 -19.91 13.86
CA ARG A 152 -12.97 -18.81 14.60
C ARG A 152 -12.27 -17.51 14.28
N ASP A 153 -13.05 -16.45 14.12
CA ASP A 153 -12.51 -15.08 13.97
C ASP A 153 -11.70 -14.68 15.20
N TRP A 154 -10.69 -13.85 14.99
CA TRP A 154 -9.97 -13.23 16.08
C TRP A 154 -10.93 -12.31 16.85
N PRO A 155 -11.04 -12.43 18.17
CA PRO A 155 -12.01 -11.67 18.98
C PRO A 155 -11.72 -10.16 18.98
N ASP A 156 -10.48 -9.78 18.67
CA ASP A 156 -9.99 -8.41 18.61
C ASP A 156 -9.83 -7.88 17.17
N ASN A 157 -10.50 -8.46 16.18
CA ASN A 157 -10.45 -7.98 14.79
C ASN A 157 -10.81 -6.50 14.67
N HIS A 158 -11.70 -5.99 15.52
CA HIS A 158 -12.04 -4.58 15.57
C HIS A 158 -10.83 -3.70 15.95
N ILE A 159 -10.00 -4.10 16.93
CA ILE A 159 -8.75 -3.42 17.29
C ILE A 159 -7.74 -3.51 16.15
N ARG A 160 -7.55 -4.71 15.60
CA ARG A 160 -6.57 -5.02 14.56
C ARG A 160 -6.80 -4.16 13.31
N PHE A 161 -8.01 -4.15 12.80
CA PHE A 161 -8.33 -3.41 11.59
C PHE A 161 -8.58 -1.91 11.84
N ALA A 162 -9.01 -1.51 13.03
CA ALA A 162 -8.97 -0.11 13.42
C ALA A 162 -7.53 0.44 13.42
N ARG A 163 -6.54 -0.35 13.91
CA ARG A 163 -5.13 0.05 13.87
C ARG A 163 -4.61 0.23 12.45
N LEU A 164 -5.03 -0.63 11.51
CA LEU A 164 -4.70 -0.48 10.09
C LEU A 164 -5.27 0.84 9.52
N GLY A 165 -6.55 1.10 9.77
CA GLY A 165 -7.21 2.34 9.32
C GLY A 165 -6.55 3.59 9.91
N LEU A 166 -6.23 3.55 11.22
CA LEU A 166 -5.53 4.64 11.90
C LEU A 166 -4.13 4.86 11.33
N ALA A 167 -3.37 3.80 11.03
CA ALA A 167 -2.04 3.92 10.43
C ALA A 167 -2.09 4.61 9.06
N ALA A 168 -3.11 4.31 8.25
CA ALA A 168 -3.30 4.99 6.97
C ALA A 168 -3.55 6.50 7.16
N ALA A 169 -4.39 6.88 8.13
CA ALA A 169 -4.64 8.27 8.49
C ALA A 169 -3.37 8.96 9.04
N ASP A 170 -2.59 8.27 9.87
CA ASP A 170 -1.33 8.79 10.42
C ASP A 170 -0.27 9.02 9.32
N ILE A 171 -0.16 8.10 8.35
CA ILE A 171 0.73 8.26 7.19
C ILE A 171 0.29 9.44 6.32
N ALA A 172 -1.02 9.58 6.08
CA ALA A 172 -1.57 10.70 5.31
C ALA A 172 -1.34 12.06 5.99
N ALA A 173 -1.28 12.09 7.33
CA ALA A 173 -0.95 13.27 8.13
C ALA A 173 0.57 13.50 8.32
N ASN A 174 1.43 12.69 7.71
CA ASN A 174 2.89 12.69 7.90
C ASN A 174 3.37 12.44 9.34
N LEU A 175 2.56 11.78 10.16
CA LEU A 175 2.92 11.50 11.55
C LEU A 175 4.00 10.39 11.67
N ALA A 176 4.10 9.51 10.67
CA ALA A 176 5.14 8.48 10.60
C ALA A 176 6.52 9.03 10.21
N GLN A 177 6.62 10.28 9.75
CA GLN A 177 7.85 10.96 9.30
C GLN A 177 8.66 10.16 8.26
N ILE A 178 7.97 9.43 7.40
CA ILE A 178 8.59 8.54 6.38
C ILE A 178 8.99 9.28 5.10
N HIS A 179 8.98 10.62 5.09
CA HIS A 179 9.30 11.49 3.95
C HIS A 179 8.45 11.19 2.69
N TRP A 180 7.26 10.65 2.87
CA TRP A 180 6.31 10.38 1.81
C TRP A 180 4.89 10.51 2.36
N CYS A 181 4.08 11.37 1.72
CA CYS A 181 2.66 11.54 2.04
C CYS A 181 1.85 11.25 0.78
N PRO A 182 0.72 10.56 0.89
CA PRO A 182 -0.16 10.30 -0.25
C PRO A 182 -0.94 11.55 -0.68
N ASP A 183 -1.18 11.67 -1.97
CA ASP A 183 -2.16 12.59 -2.55
C ASP A 183 -3.57 11.99 -2.54
N LEU A 184 -3.68 10.66 -2.35
CA LEU A 184 -4.91 9.88 -2.28
C LEU A 184 -4.70 8.66 -1.38
N VAL A 185 -5.66 8.37 -0.50
CA VAL A 185 -5.75 7.09 0.22
C VAL A 185 -6.85 6.24 -0.40
N HIS A 186 -6.49 5.06 -0.92
CA HIS A 186 -7.42 4.10 -1.49
C HIS A 186 -7.57 2.92 -0.54
N ALA A 187 -8.67 2.90 0.20
CA ALA A 187 -8.98 1.86 1.16
C ALA A 187 -9.82 0.73 0.53
N HIS A 188 -9.49 -0.51 0.88
CA HIS A 188 -10.10 -1.70 0.28
C HIS A 188 -10.79 -2.55 1.33
N ASP A 189 -12.09 -2.72 1.14
CA ASP A 189 -13.00 -3.54 1.94
C ASP A 189 -13.03 -3.18 3.43
N TRP A 190 -13.88 -3.86 4.20
CA TRP A 190 -14.15 -3.52 5.61
C TRP A 190 -12.90 -3.45 6.50
N PRO A 191 -11.81 -4.24 6.30
CA PRO A 191 -10.61 -4.10 7.12
C PRO A 191 -9.93 -2.74 7.02
N ALA A 192 -10.11 -2.05 5.90
CA ALA A 192 -9.59 -0.70 5.70
C ALA A 192 -10.67 0.40 5.86
N GLY A 193 -11.91 0.03 6.20
CA GLY A 193 -13.06 0.93 6.22
C GLY A 193 -12.92 2.12 7.17
N LEU A 194 -12.20 1.97 8.28
CA LEU A 194 -11.97 3.08 9.22
C LEU A 194 -10.90 4.07 8.75
N ALA A 195 -10.15 3.82 7.67
CA ALA A 195 -9.14 4.76 7.20
C ALA A 195 -9.75 6.10 6.77
N PRO A 196 -10.77 6.14 5.86
CA PRO A 196 -11.47 7.37 5.52
C PRO A 196 -12.11 8.04 6.74
N ALA A 197 -12.69 7.26 7.66
CA ALA A 197 -13.37 7.77 8.85
C ALA A 197 -12.39 8.48 9.80
N TYR A 198 -11.25 7.88 10.15
CA TYR A 198 -10.23 8.54 10.95
C TYR A 198 -9.69 9.80 10.30
N MET A 199 -9.50 9.80 8.98
CA MET A 199 -9.07 10.98 8.24
C MET A 199 -10.10 12.09 8.34
N HIS A 200 -11.38 11.78 8.17
CA HIS A 200 -12.48 12.73 8.27
C HIS A 200 -12.60 13.33 9.70
N TRP A 201 -12.60 12.49 10.73
CA TRP A 201 -12.71 12.95 12.12
C TRP A 201 -11.55 13.82 12.58
N ARG A 202 -10.39 13.67 11.94
CA ARG A 202 -9.18 14.47 12.19
C ARG A 202 -9.08 15.70 11.28
N GLY A 203 -10.08 15.96 10.46
CA GLY A 203 -10.13 17.12 9.55
C GLY A 203 -9.07 17.09 8.45
N GLN A 204 -8.59 15.91 8.08
CA GLN A 204 -7.61 15.75 7.00
C GLN A 204 -8.27 16.01 5.65
N ARG A 205 -7.51 16.63 4.74
CA ARG A 205 -8.02 17.02 3.41
C ARG A 205 -7.55 16.11 2.28
N THR A 206 -6.68 15.15 2.56
CA THR A 206 -6.25 14.16 1.55
C THR A 206 -7.46 13.39 1.06
N PRO A 207 -7.75 13.37 -0.25
CA PRO A 207 -8.86 12.61 -0.80
C PRO A 207 -8.80 11.13 -0.45
N THR A 208 -9.97 10.51 -0.31
CA THR A 208 -10.11 9.09 -0.07
C THR A 208 -10.95 8.43 -1.16
N LEU A 209 -10.58 7.21 -1.52
CA LEU A 209 -11.37 6.31 -2.36
C LEU A 209 -11.60 5.03 -1.57
N PHE A 210 -12.82 4.52 -1.59
CA PHE A 210 -13.17 3.28 -0.92
C PHE A 210 -13.75 2.27 -1.90
N THR A 211 -13.14 1.07 -1.97
CA THR A 211 -13.62 -0.01 -2.83
C THR A 211 -14.13 -1.16 -1.99
N ILE A 212 -15.40 -1.53 -2.19
CA ILE A 212 -16.05 -2.67 -1.56
C ILE A 212 -15.87 -3.89 -2.47
N HIS A 213 -15.30 -4.97 -1.95
CA HIS A 213 -15.12 -6.23 -2.66
C HIS A 213 -16.20 -7.25 -2.32
N ASN A 214 -16.64 -7.27 -1.05
CA ASN A 214 -17.70 -8.18 -0.62
C ASN A 214 -18.62 -7.52 0.41
N LEU A 215 -19.79 -7.08 -0.05
CA LEU A 215 -20.77 -6.39 0.78
C LEU A 215 -21.34 -7.25 1.92
N ALA A 216 -21.20 -8.59 1.85
CA ALA A 216 -21.65 -9.49 2.92
C ALA A 216 -20.83 -9.34 4.20
N TYR A 217 -19.57 -8.90 4.10
CA TYR A 217 -18.69 -8.68 5.25
C TYR A 217 -18.64 -7.21 5.61
N GLN A 218 -19.25 -6.85 6.74
CA GLN A 218 -19.45 -5.48 7.17
C GLN A 218 -18.42 -5.00 8.20
N GLY A 219 -17.60 -5.89 8.75
CA GLY A 219 -16.76 -5.57 9.90
C GLY A 219 -17.59 -5.16 11.11
N VAL A 220 -18.60 -5.96 11.43
CA VAL A 220 -19.58 -5.64 12.47
C VAL A 220 -19.04 -5.98 13.84
N THR A 221 -19.09 -4.99 14.77
CA THR A 221 -18.69 -5.18 16.18
C THR A 221 -19.60 -4.41 17.13
N SER A 222 -19.37 -4.53 18.44
CA SER A 222 -20.18 -3.88 19.48
C SER A 222 -20.01 -2.37 19.43
N LEU A 223 -21.09 -1.62 19.63
CA LEU A 223 -21.03 -0.17 19.89
C LEU A 223 -20.19 0.15 21.15
N GLY A 224 -20.15 -0.76 22.14
CA GLY A 224 -19.33 -0.63 23.33
C GLY A 224 -17.83 -0.56 23.08
N SER A 225 -17.35 -1.01 21.91
CA SER A 225 -15.94 -0.94 21.52
C SER A 225 -15.51 0.44 20.99
N CYS A 226 -16.43 1.36 20.76
CA CYS A 226 -16.10 2.65 20.16
C CYS A 226 -15.08 3.48 20.95
N PRO A 227 -15.15 3.57 22.30
CA PRO A 227 -14.14 4.33 23.07
C PRO A 227 -12.73 3.76 22.92
N GLU A 228 -12.59 2.45 22.91
CA GLU A 228 -11.28 1.78 22.76
C GLU A 228 -10.67 1.96 21.36
N LEU A 229 -11.50 2.21 20.35
CA LEU A 229 -11.07 2.53 18.99
C LEU A 229 -10.84 4.03 18.75
N GLY A 230 -11.13 4.88 19.76
CA GLY A 230 -11.06 6.34 19.62
C GLY A 230 -12.08 6.91 18.64
N ILE A 231 -13.22 6.23 18.48
CA ILE A 231 -14.33 6.67 17.61
C ILE A 231 -15.15 7.74 18.32
N PRO A 232 -15.38 8.91 17.73
CA PRO A 232 -16.15 9.97 18.37
C PRO A 232 -17.63 9.62 18.45
N ASN A 233 -18.30 10.04 19.54
CA ASN A 233 -19.71 9.71 19.79
C ASN A 233 -20.67 10.14 18.66
N HIS A 234 -20.37 11.23 17.96
CA HIS A 234 -21.22 11.68 16.85
C HIS A 234 -21.19 10.74 15.64
N ALA A 235 -20.19 9.87 15.53
CA ALA A 235 -20.11 8.86 14.47
C ALA A 235 -21.09 7.68 14.69
N LEU A 236 -21.65 7.53 15.89
CA LEU A 236 -22.52 6.42 16.28
C LEU A 236 -24.01 6.67 15.98
N GLN A 237 -24.31 7.55 15.05
CA GLN A 237 -25.67 7.82 14.60
C GLN A 237 -26.08 6.87 13.47
N GLN A 238 -27.39 6.82 13.18
CA GLN A 238 -27.94 5.97 12.13
C GLN A 238 -27.40 6.32 10.74
N GLU A 239 -27.12 7.58 10.49
CA GLU A 239 -26.48 8.08 9.25
C GLU A 239 -24.97 7.82 9.22
N GLY A 240 -24.36 7.48 10.37
CA GLY A 240 -22.95 7.13 10.53
C GLY A 240 -22.71 5.62 10.59
N MET A 241 -21.94 5.16 11.56
CA MET A 241 -21.48 3.78 11.68
C MET A 241 -22.51 2.80 12.28
N GLU A 242 -23.62 3.28 12.87
CA GLU A 242 -24.61 2.42 13.47
C GLU A 242 -25.22 1.47 12.43
N PHE A 243 -25.30 0.18 12.77
CA PHE A 243 -25.81 -0.87 11.92
C PHE A 243 -26.52 -1.94 12.74
N TYR A 244 -27.86 -1.87 12.82
CA TYR A 244 -28.72 -2.80 13.58
C TYR A 244 -28.27 -3.02 15.03
N GLY A 245 -28.04 -1.92 15.77
CA GLY A 245 -27.60 -1.95 17.18
C GLY A 245 -26.12 -2.32 17.39
N LYS A 246 -25.34 -2.35 16.32
CA LYS A 246 -23.89 -2.56 16.30
C LYS A 246 -23.22 -1.45 15.51
N MET A 247 -21.92 -1.46 15.36
CA MET A 247 -21.22 -0.63 14.38
C MET A 247 -20.66 -1.46 13.22
N SER A 248 -20.64 -0.86 12.03
CA SER A 248 -20.09 -1.46 10.82
C SER A 248 -18.91 -0.61 10.33
N PHE A 249 -17.75 -1.26 10.08
CA PHE A 249 -16.58 -0.61 9.50
C PHE A 249 -16.80 -0.24 8.04
N LEU A 250 -17.63 -1.02 7.33
CA LEU A 250 -17.95 -0.75 5.95
C LEU A 250 -18.82 0.50 5.78
N LYS A 251 -19.58 0.84 6.83
CA LYS A 251 -20.51 1.98 6.83
C LYS A 251 -19.88 3.28 7.38
N ALA A 252 -18.65 3.20 7.91
CA ALA A 252 -17.95 4.30 8.56
C ALA A 252 -17.68 5.52 7.65
#